data_872ef498d55d69e8106fee02d34c3a0b
#
_entry.id   872ef498d55d69e8106fee02d34c3a0b
#
_cell.length_a   1.000
_cell.length_b   1.000
_cell.length_c   1.000
_cell.angle_alpha   90.00
_cell.angle_beta   90.00
_cell.angle_gamma   90.00
#
_symmetry.space_group_name_H-M   'P 1'
#
loop_
_entity.id
_entity.type
_entity.pdbx_description
1 polymer ?
#
loop_
_entity_poly.entity_id
_entity_poly.type
_entity_poly.pdbx_seq_one_letter_code
_entity_poly.pdbx_strand_id
1 'polypeptide(L)'
;VFCSSKTGNYELFTINLDGTELTQLTDHPLRDIHPAWSPGGSRIAFVSVRDGDHEIFLLDVATKKLRQLTNNDTRDDFPSWSADGKKLVYISQQGGATNLFELNVP
;
A
#
# COMPACT_ATOMS: atom_id res chain seq x y z
N VAL A 1 -4.11 10.25 -0.63
CA VAL A 1 -4.65 8.89 -0.49
C VAL A 1 -4.88 8.57 0.99
N PHE A 2 -5.89 7.81 1.27
CA PHE A 2 -6.21 7.37 2.62
C PHE A 2 -6.97 6.04 2.57
N CYS A 3 -7.09 5.35 3.70
CA CYS A 3 -7.95 4.18 3.80
C CYS A 3 -9.20 4.51 4.59
N SER A 4 -10.31 3.87 4.25
CA SER A 4 -11.60 4.08 4.91
C SER A 4 -12.42 2.80 4.91
N SER A 5 -13.16 2.60 5.98
CA SER A 5 -14.11 1.48 6.13
C SER A 5 -15.54 1.84 5.73
N LYS A 6 -15.75 2.96 5.04
CA LYS A 6 -17.09 3.45 4.70
C LYS A 6 -17.94 2.46 3.90
N THR A 7 -17.30 1.55 3.16
CA THR A 7 -17.99 0.52 2.37
C THR A 7 -18.12 -0.82 3.09
N GLY A 8 -17.79 -0.87 4.39
CA GLY A 8 -17.87 -2.07 5.22
C GLY A 8 -16.54 -2.82 5.40
N ASN A 9 -15.52 -2.44 4.65
CA ASN A 9 -14.17 -2.98 4.73
C ASN A 9 -13.18 -1.85 4.45
N TYR A 10 -11.94 -1.98 4.93
CA TYR A 10 -10.92 -0.97 4.65
C TYR A 10 -10.46 -1.07 3.21
N GLU A 11 -10.69 0.02 2.47
CA GLU A 11 -10.26 0.19 1.10
C GLU A 11 -9.50 1.50 0.92
N LEU A 12 -8.78 1.62 -0.17
CA LEU A 12 -8.05 2.84 -0.50
C LEU A 12 -8.91 3.82 -1.29
N PHE A 13 -8.81 5.08 -0.93
CA PHE A 13 -9.50 6.19 -1.58
C PHE A 13 -8.52 7.32 -1.87
N THR A 14 -8.82 8.08 -2.90
CA THR A 14 -8.20 9.39 -3.14
C THR A 14 -9.27 10.47 -3.11
N ILE A 15 -8.85 11.68 -2.75
CA ILE A 15 -9.69 12.87 -2.73
C ILE A 15 -8.82 14.08 -3.05
N ASN A 16 -9.39 15.08 -3.70
CA ASN A 16 -8.71 16.36 -3.90
C ASN A 16 -8.61 17.13 -2.58
N LEU A 17 -7.62 18.02 -2.47
CA LEU A 17 -7.41 18.80 -1.25
C LEU A 17 -8.61 19.68 -0.90
N ASP A 18 -9.42 20.07 -1.90
CA ASP A 18 -10.63 20.86 -1.69
C ASP A 18 -11.86 19.99 -1.30
N GLY A 19 -11.67 18.67 -1.15
CA GLY A 19 -12.74 17.75 -0.77
C GLY A 19 -13.56 17.21 -1.94
N THR A 20 -13.20 17.55 -3.17
CA THR A 20 -13.89 17.05 -4.37
C THR A 20 -13.25 15.78 -4.92
N GLU A 21 -13.98 15.09 -5.80
CA GLU A 21 -13.52 13.90 -6.54
C GLU A 21 -13.05 12.77 -5.63
N LEU A 22 -13.86 12.41 -4.63
CA LEU A 22 -13.63 11.20 -3.84
C LEU A 22 -13.70 9.98 -4.76
N THR A 23 -12.62 9.22 -4.81
CA THR A 23 -12.50 8.06 -5.71
C THR A 23 -12.06 6.84 -4.90
N GLN A 24 -12.79 5.74 -5.06
CA GLN A 24 -12.39 4.45 -4.52
C GLN A 24 -11.38 3.78 -5.46
N LEU A 25 -10.22 3.41 -4.93
CA LEU A 25 -9.15 2.81 -5.72
C LEU A 25 -9.12 1.28 -5.66
N THR A 26 -9.53 0.71 -4.54
CA THR A 26 -9.52 -0.74 -4.34
C THR A 26 -10.90 -1.21 -3.87
N ASP A 27 -11.21 -2.47 -4.23
CA ASP A 27 -12.46 -3.12 -3.84
C ASP A 27 -12.16 -4.62 -3.67
N HIS A 28 -11.87 -5.02 -2.45
CA HIS A 28 -11.52 -6.41 -2.12
C HIS A 28 -12.15 -6.81 -0.79
N PRO A 29 -12.56 -8.08 -0.63
CA PRO A 29 -13.17 -8.54 0.63
C PRO A 29 -12.26 -8.42 1.85
N LEU A 30 -10.94 -8.42 1.67
CA LEU A 30 -9.96 -8.27 2.74
C LEU A 30 -9.35 -6.87 2.71
N ARG A 31 -8.80 -6.44 3.85
CA ARG A 31 -8.39 -5.05 4.07
C ARG A 31 -7.23 -4.62 3.19
N ASP A 32 -7.32 -3.41 2.67
CA ASP A 32 -6.23 -2.65 2.07
C ASP A 32 -5.99 -1.41 2.92
N ILE A 33 -4.80 -1.25 3.45
CA ILE A 33 -4.47 -0.26 4.47
C ILE A 33 -3.08 0.35 4.26
N HIS A 34 -2.75 1.38 5.02
CA HIS A 34 -1.43 2.03 5.09
C HIS A 34 -0.89 2.44 3.72
N PRO A 35 -1.64 3.24 2.95
CA PRO A 35 -1.19 3.68 1.63
C PRO A 35 -0.13 4.78 1.70
N ALA A 36 0.76 4.79 0.71
CA ALA A 36 1.77 5.82 0.55
C ALA A 36 1.96 6.16 -0.94
N TRP A 37 1.81 7.45 -1.29
CA TRP A 37 2.06 7.95 -2.63
C TRP A 37 3.54 7.85 -3.00
N SER A 38 3.83 7.43 -4.25
CA SER A 38 5.16 7.65 -4.80
C SER A 38 5.44 9.16 -4.98
N PRO A 39 6.69 9.60 -4.96
CA PRO A 39 7.01 11.03 -5.07
C PRO A 39 6.43 11.71 -6.32
N GLY A 40 6.32 10.96 -7.42
CA GLY A 40 5.73 11.49 -8.67
C GLY A 40 4.21 11.43 -8.72
N GLY A 41 3.54 10.80 -7.74
CA GLY A 41 2.09 10.72 -7.69
C GLY A 41 1.44 9.74 -8.66
N SER A 42 2.22 8.87 -9.31
CA SER A 42 1.69 7.92 -10.29
C SER A 42 1.39 6.54 -9.69
N ARG A 43 1.97 6.21 -8.56
CA ARG A 43 1.82 4.90 -7.92
C ARG A 43 1.54 5.05 -6.43
N ILE A 44 0.89 4.03 -5.87
CA ILE A 44 0.62 3.94 -4.43
C ILE A 44 1.13 2.59 -3.95
N ALA A 45 1.98 2.62 -2.92
CA ALA A 45 2.33 1.42 -2.17
C ALA A 45 1.36 1.28 -0.99
N PHE A 46 0.93 0.08 -0.69
CA PHE A 46 0.00 -0.16 0.41
C PHE A 46 0.15 -1.57 0.95
N VAL A 47 -0.50 -1.83 2.06
CA VAL A 47 -0.55 -3.15 2.69
C VAL A 47 -1.88 -3.79 2.37
N SER A 48 -1.86 -5.03 1.94
CA SER A 48 -3.07 -5.83 1.75
C SER A 48 -2.94 -7.15 2.49
N VAL A 49 -4.06 -7.65 3.01
CA VAL A 49 -4.13 -8.97 3.64
C VAL A 49 -4.82 -9.99 2.73
N ARG A 50 -4.92 -9.69 1.44
CA ARG A 50 -5.70 -10.48 0.48
C ARG A 50 -5.18 -11.90 0.25
N ASP A 51 -3.93 -12.17 0.58
CA ASP A 51 -3.36 -13.52 0.53
C ASP A 51 -3.26 -14.19 1.91
N GLY A 52 -3.91 -13.61 2.93
CA GLY A 52 -3.95 -14.14 4.28
C GLY A 52 -2.89 -13.58 5.22
N ASP A 53 -1.97 -12.77 4.72
CA ASP A 53 -0.90 -12.15 5.49
C ASP A 53 -0.74 -10.69 5.06
N HIS A 54 -0.06 -9.89 5.89
CA HIS A 54 0.23 -8.49 5.56
C HIS A 54 1.40 -8.44 4.59
N GLU A 55 1.12 -8.08 3.34
CA GLU A 55 2.12 -7.96 2.29
C GLU A 55 2.05 -6.58 1.64
N ILE A 56 3.18 -6.16 1.07
CA ILE A 56 3.26 -4.88 0.37
C ILE A 56 2.85 -5.06 -1.09
N PHE A 57 1.93 -4.22 -1.52
CA PHE A 57 1.43 -4.16 -2.90
C PHE A 57 1.69 -2.80 -3.51
N LEU A 58 1.73 -2.77 -4.82
CA LEU A 58 1.91 -1.56 -5.61
C LEU A 58 0.75 -1.41 -6.59
N LEU A 59 0.13 -0.24 -6.60
CA LEU A 59 -0.94 0.12 -7.51
C LEU A 59 -0.46 1.22 -8.46
N ASP A 60 -0.60 1.01 -9.76
CA ASP A 60 -0.47 2.07 -10.74
C ASP A 60 -1.83 2.76 -10.85
N VAL A 61 -1.89 4.04 -10.55
CA VAL A 61 -3.17 4.77 -10.44
C VAL A 61 -3.85 4.93 -11.80
N ALA A 62 -3.08 5.18 -12.85
CA ALA A 62 -3.64 5.42 -14.19
C ALA A 62 -4.20 4.14 -14.82
N THR A 63 -3.46 3.03 -14.72
CA THR A 63 -3.83 1.76 -15.36
C THR A 63 -4.62 0.83 -14.46
N LYS A 64 -4.64 1.11 -13.15
CA LYS A 64 -5.21 0.23 -12.12
C LYS A 64 -4.51 -1.12 -12.00
N LYS A 65 -3.31 -1.25 -12.55
CA LYS A 65 -2.52 -2.47 -12.41
C LYS A 65 -2.02 -2.63 -10.98
N LEU A 66 -2.16 -3.84 -10.48
CA LEU A 66 -1.78 -4.22 -9.13
C LEU A 66 -0.62 -5.21 -9.18
N ARG A 67 0.38 -5.00 -8.32
CA ARG A 67 1.54 -5.87 -8.23
C ARG A 67 1.87 -6.16 -6.77
N GLN A 68 2.05 -7.42 -6.43
CA GLN A 68 2.53 -7.82 -5.11
C GLN A 68 4.05 -7.71 -5.06
N LEU A 69 4.57 -6.96 -4.09
CA LEU A 69 6.00 -6.72 -3.95
C LEU A 69 6.67 -7.65 -2.93
N THR A 70 5.93 -8.07 -1.91
CA THR A 70 6.44 -9.02 -0.91
C THR A 70 5.53 -10.23 -0.84
N ASN A 71 6.12 -11.39 -0.55
CA ASN A 71 5.39 -12.64 -0.38
C ASN A 71 6.21 -13.55 0.54
N ASN A 72 5.91 -13.51 1.84
CA ASN A 72 6.66 -14.24 2.86
C ASN A 72 5.75 -14.57 4.04
N ASP A 73 6.32 -15.21 5.06
CA ASP A 73 5.59 -15.62 6.27
C ASP A 73 5.61 -14.55 7.37
N THR A 74 6.17 -13.38 7.09
CA THR A 74 6.25 -12.29 8.05
C THR A 74 5.22 -11.22 7.74
N ARG A 75 4.86 -10.44 8.75
CA ARG A 75 3.98 -9.29 8.57
C ARG A 75 4.80 -8.11 8.05
N ASP A 76 4.59 -7.74 6.80
CA ASP A 76 5.22 -6.59 6.16
C ASP A 76 4.25 -5.41 6.18
N ASP A 77 4.72 -4.27 6.65
CA ASP A 77 3.83 -3.16 6.96
C ASP A 77 4.53 -1.79 6.76
N PHE A 78 3.72 -0.74 6.72
CA PHE A 78 4.16 0.66 6.70
C PHE A 78 5.18 0.99 5.60
N PRO A 79 4.80 0.80 4.31
CA PRO A 79 5.70 1.16 3.23
C PRO A 79 5.94 2.67 3.16
N SER A 80 7.19 3.04 2.91
CA SER A 80 7.60 4.43 2.73
C SER A 80 8.55 4.53 1.54
N TRP A 81 8.36 5.55 0.71
CA TRP A 81 9.13 5.72 -0.52
C TRP A 81 10.43 6.46 -0.29
N SER A 82 11.47 6.08 -1.05
CA SER A 82 12.65 6.93 -1.19
C SER A 82 12.31 8.17 -2.02
N ALA A 83 13.09 9.23 -1.85
CA ALA A 83 12.85 10.51 -2.53
C ALA A 83 12.89 10.38 -4.06
N ASP A 84 13.68 9.47 -4.60
CA ASP A 84 13.79 9.23 -6.05
C ASP A 84 12.71 8.26 -6.59
N GLY A 85 11.87 7.68 -5.72
CA GLY A 85 10.83 6.75 -6.11
C GLY A 85 11.30 5.37 -6.54
N LYS A 86 12.57 5.05 -6.35
CA LYS A 86 13.13 3.77 -6.81
C LYS A 86 13.11 2.67 -5.75
N LYS A 87 12.94 3.04 -4.49
CA LYS A 87 12.97 2.11 -3.36
C LYS A 87 11.82 2.34 -2.41
N LEU A 88 11.43 1.27 -1.73
CA LEU A 88 10.54 1.29 -0.58
C LEU A 88 11.29 0.79 0.65
N VAL A 89 11.06 1.44 1.78
CA VAL A 89 11.44 0.94 3.10
C VAL A 89 10.16 0.49 3.79
N TYR A 90 10.20 -0.64 4.43
CA TYR A 90 9.06 -1.18 5.16
C TYR A 90 9.52 -1.90 6.42
N ILE A 91 8.57 -2.17 7.31
CA ILE A 91 8.81 -2.92 8.53
C ILE A 91 8.38 -4.36 8.31
N SER A 92 9.21 -5.31 8.72
CA SER A 92 8.85 -6.72 8.75
C SER A 92 8.95 -7.26 10.16
N GLN A 93 7.90 -7.96 10.61
CA GLN A 93 7.82 -8.56 11.93
C GLN A 93 7.97 -10.06 11.82
N GLN A 94 9.01 -10.60 12.47
CA GLN A 94 9.30 -12.01 12.46
C GLN A 94 9.68 -12.47 13.87
N GLY A 95 8.95 -13.45 14.40
CA GLY A 95 9.29 -14.07 15.69
C GLY A 95 9.35 -13.10 16.87
N GLY A 96 8.54 -12.05 16.86
CA GLY A 96 8.54 -11.00 17.88
C GLY A 96 9.57 -9.90 17.67
N ALA A 97 10.41 -10.01 16.65
CA ALA A 97 11.38 -8.98 16.27
C ALA A 97 10.82 -8.13 15.13
N THR A 98 11.07 -6.81 15.19
CA THR A 98 10.71 -5.86 14.14
C THR A 98 11.97 -5.30 13.51
N ASN A 99 12.10 -5.41 12.20
CA ASN A 99 13.25 -4.94 11.44
C ASN A 99 12.81 -4.08 10.26
N LEU A 100 13.71 -3.17 9.86
CA LEU A 100 13.54 -2.38 8.63
C LEU A 100 14.15 -3.13 7.46
N PHE A 101 13.44 -3.14 6.36
CA PHE A 101 13.89 -3.70 5.09
C PHE A 101 13.72 -2.69 3.96
N GLU A 102 14.50 -2.87 2.94
CA GLU A 102 14.47 -2.04 1.74
C GLU A 102 14.27 -2.94 0.54
N LEU A 103 13.44 -2.52 -0.41
CA LEU A 103 13.31 -3.21 -1.69
C LEU A 103 13.39 -2.22 -2.85
N ASN A 104 13.87 -2.70 -3.99
CA ASN A 104 13.86 -1.96 -5.23
C ASN A 104 12.48 -2.07 -5.87
N VAL A 105 11.92 -0.94 -6.29
CA VAL A 105 10.60 -0.90 -6.95
C VAL A 105 10.81 -1.04 -8.45
N PRO A 106 10.13 -2.00 -9.10
CA PRO A 106 10.24 -2.19 -10.55
C PRO A 106 9.64 -1.06 -11.38
#